data_ecf5817f4ed77f318196be85def112dd
#
_entry.id   ecf5817f4ed77f318196be85def112dd
#
_cell.length_a   1.000
_cell.length_b   1.000
_cell.length_c   1.000
_cell.angle_alpha   90.00
_cell.angle_beta   90.00
_cell.angle_gamma   90.00
#
_symmetry.space_group_name_H-M   'P 1'
#
loop_
_entity.id
_entity.type
_entity.pdbx_description
1 polymer ?
#
loop_
_entity_poly.entity_id
_entity_poly.type
_entity_poly.pdbx_seq_one_letter_code
_entity_poly.pdbx_strand_id
1 'polypeptide(L)'
;MLLAHLSDSHLRNADDLPPFEHQLDLIAARAPDHLVLSGDLLDWWNPALLTRALDALALRHLLDARRMTILHGNHDLASSGGHPRTNWDLIRLVLRAWDLPPVIAARRRRFYEAIERRAPGVAAPAPMVKNLGGMFLAALDSVPIPWLPLGLRGGRVQGRHGIGQITDADVEFLTTVPPKSTPGVLVLHHYPLAVEPYRWKNGPFEVPMEIPEKERTKLWTAAHAAGVRLVLCGHVHRARLEWHEGIAVGLQGQSGAAWAGHSIGWYQVDDGGIRMEIERTA
;
A
#
# COMPACT_ATOMS: atom_id res chain seq x y z
N MET A 1 13.14 -15.52 8.09
CA MET A 1 11.97 -15.36 7.20
C MET A 1 12.33 -14.39 6.08
N LEU A 2 12.04 -14.75 4.85
CA LEU A 2 12.23 -13.88 3.67
C LEU A 2 10.87 -13.33 3.21
N LEU A 3 10.72 -12.01 3.23
CA LEU A 3 9.52 -11.34 2.73
C LEU A 3 9.84 -10.65 1.39
N ALA A 4 8.95 -10.76 0.42
CA ALA A 4 8.94 -9.92 -0.77
C ALA A 4 7.88 -8.82 -0.61
N HIS A 5 8.17 -7.61 -1.03
CA HIS A 5 7.26 -6.49 -0.94
C HIS A 5 7.18 -5.73 -2.26
N LEU A 6 5.98 -5.60 -2.77
CA LEU A 6 5.60 -4.73 -3.88
C LEU A 6 4.60 -3.68 -3.40
N SER A 7 4.66 -2.49 -3.96
CA SER A 7 3.69 -1.41 -3.76
C SER A 7 3.68 -0.49 -4.98
N ASP A 8 2.61 0.27 -5.15
CA ASP A 8 2.54 1.35 -6.14
C ASP A 8 2.85 0.88 -7.57
N SER A 9 2.30 -0.26 -7.98
CA SER A 9 2.45 -0.79 -9.34
C SER A 9 1.77 0.10 -10.38
N HIS A 10 0.72 0.83 -9.98
CA HIS A 10 0.00 1.81 -10.81
C HIS A 10 -0.29 1.30 -12.22
N LEU A 11 -0.81 0.09 -12.33
CA LEU A 11 -1.22 -0.47 -13.61
C LEU A 11 -2.36 0.36 -14.21
N ARG A 12 -2.19 0.86 -15.43
CA ARG A 12 -3.13 1.74 -16.14
C ARG A 12 -3.85 1.03 -17.27
N ASN A 13 -3.12 0.13 -17.93
CA ASN A 13 -3.58 -0.60 -19.11
C ASN A 13 -2.81 -1.92 -19.28
N ALA A 14 -3.06 -2.61 -20.38
CA ALA A 14 -2.44 -3.89 -20.66
C ALA A 14 -0.92 -3.83 -20.87
N ASP A 15 -0.40 -2.69 -21.30
CA ASP A 15 1.03 -2.53 -21.61
C ASP A 15 1.87 -2.41 -20.33
N ASP A 16 1.25 -2.12 -19.19
CA ASP A 16 1.91 -2.08 -17.89
C ASP A 16 2.02 -3.48 -17.24
N LEU A 17 1.38 -4.52 -17.81
CA LEU A 17 1.43 -5.87 -17.27
C LEU A 17 2.78 -6.57 -17.47
N PRO A 18 3.46 -6.52 -18.64
CA PRO A 18 4.71 -7.26 -18.81
C PRO A 18 5.80 -6.92 -17.76
N PRO A 19 6.07 -5.66 -17.41
CA PRO A 19 6.99 -5.34 -16.34
C PRO A 19 6.53 -5.88 -14.96
N PHE A 20 5.24 -5.80 -14.65
CA PHE A 20 4.67 -6.38 -13.43
C PHE A 20 4.83 -7.90 -13.41
N GLU A 21 4.53 -8.58 -14.51
CA GLU A 21 4.69 -10.02 -14.67
C GLU A 21 6.16 -10.46 -14.51
N HIS A 22 7.10 -9.67 -15.05
CA HIS A 22 8.53 -9.93 -14.85
C HIS A 22 8.93 -9.86 -13.37
N GLN A 23 8.41 -8.87 -12.61
CA GLN A 23 8.64 -8.83 -11.16
C GLN A 23 8.08 -10.07 -10.46
N LEU A 24 6.89 -10.54 -10.87
CA LEU A 24 6.31 -11.75 -10.30
C LEU A 24 7.12 -13.01 -10.65
N ASP A 25 7.76 -13.07 -11.85
CA ASP A 25 8.67 -14.14 -12.21
C ASP A 25 9.90 -14.20 -11.30
N LEU A 26 10.50 -13.04 -11.01
CA LEU A 26 11.63 -12.94 -10.07
C LEU A 26 11.22 -13.34 -8.65
N ILE A 27 10.03 -12.90 -8.20
CA ILE A 27 9.51 -13.29 -6.89
C ILE A 27 9.25 -14.79 -6.82
N ALA A 28 8.63 -15.37 -7.85
CA ALA A 28 8.38 -16.80 -7.89
C ALA A 28 9.68 -17.63 -7.90
N ALA A 29 10.70 -17.18 -8.64
CA ALA A 29 12.01 -17.81 -8.70
C ALA A 29 12.76 -17.77 -7.36
N ARG A 30 12.67 -16.66 -6.62
CA ARG A 30 13.34 -16.51 -5.31
C ARG A 30 12.55 -17.16 -4.16
N ALA A 31 11.27 -17.48 -4.40
CA ALA A 31 10.38 -18.22 -3.49
C ALA A 31 10.35 -17.67 -2.06
N PRO A 32 9.92 -16.43 -1.81
CA PRO A 32 9.84 -15.86 -0.47
C PRO A 32 8.86 -16.66 0.40
N ASP A 33 9.06 -16.60 1.72
CA ASP A 33 8.12 -17.15 2.69
C ASP A 33 6.75 -16.44 2.62
N HIS A 34 6.76 -15.11 2.34
CA HIS A 34 5.54 -14.33 2.20
C HIS A 34 5.71 -13.15 1.25
N LEU A 35 4.72 -12.92 0.39
CA LEU A 35 4.62 -11.77 -0.50
C LEU A 35 3.60 -10.77 0.05
N VAL A 36 3.99 -9.50 0.10
CA VAL A 36 3.12 -8.38 0.49
C VAL A 36 2.91 -7.44 -0.69
N LEU A 37 1.66 -7.16 -1.03
CA LEU A 37 1.26 -6.04 -1.88
C LEU A 37 0.57 -5.00 -1.00
N SER A 38 1.22 -3.87 -0.76
CA SER A 38 0.73 -2.86 0.20
C SER A 38 -0.12 -1.75 -0.42
N GLY A 39 -0.63 -1.96 -1.61
CA GLY A 39 -1.61 -1.06 -2.26
C GLY A 39 -1.12 -0.41 -3.54
N ASP A 40 -2.02 0.35 -4.15
CA ASP A 40 -1.86 1.02 -5.44
C ASP A 40 -1.39 0.07 -6.55
N LEU A 41 -2.03 -1.11 -6.60
CA LEU A 41 -1.85 -2.06 -7.69
C LEU A 41 -2.32 -1.43 -9.01
N LEU A 42 -3.42 -0.69 -8.97
CA LEU A 42 -3.99 0.05 -10.09
C LEU A 42 -3.73 1.55 -9.96
N ASP A 43 -3.60 2.27 -11.07
CA ASP A 43 -3.53 3.75 -11.07
C ASP A 43 -4.91 4.42 -10.93
N TRP A 44 -5.98 3.69 -11.24
CA TRP A 44 -7.39 3.99 -10.97
C TRP A 44 -8.22 2.73 -11.02
N TRP A 45 -9.42 2.79 -10.46
CA TRP A 45 -10.34 1.66 -10.44
C TRP A 45 -10.62 1.10 -11.84
N ASN A 46 -10.10 -0.07 -12.10
CA ASN A 46 -10.28 -0.84 -13.34
C ASN A 46 -10.43 -2.34 -13.02
N PRO A 47 -11.67 -2.85 -12.92
CA PRO A 47 -11.89 -4.24 -12.52
C PRO A 47 -11.38 -5.27 -13.53
N ALA A 48 -11.31 -4.93 -14.82
CA ALA A 48 -10.76 -5.82 -15.83
C ALA A 48 -9.24 -5.97 -15.66
N LEU A 49 -8.55 -4.87 -15.40
CA LEU A 49 -7.10 -4.89 -15.16
C LEU A 49 -6.75 -5.56 -13.82
N LEU A 50 -7.56 -5.32 -12.77
CA LEU A 50 -7.44 -6.06 -11.51
C LEU A 50 -7.53 -7.57 -11.74
N THR A 51 -8.50 -8.00 -12.55
CA THR A 51 -8.66 -9.42 -12.93
C THR A 51 -7.38 -9.96 -13.56
N ARG A 52 -6.79 -9.26 -14.53
CA ARG A 52 -5.56 -9.68 -15.22
C ARG A 52 -4.35 -9.72 -14.28
N ALA A 53 -4.22 -8.76 -13.38
CA ALA A 53 -3.15 -8.75 -12.38
C ALA A 53 -3.27 -9.95 -11.42
N LEU A 54 -4.49 -10.29 -10.99
CA LEU A 54 -4.75 -11.48 -10.17
C LEU A 54 -4.49 -12.78 -10.94
N ASP A 55 -4.80 -12.84 -12.23
CA ASP A 55 -4.51 -13.99 -13.09
C ASP A 55 -2.98 -14.16 -13.24
N ALA A 56 -2.22 -13.08 -13.39
CA ALA A 56 -0.76 -13.11 -13.45
C ALA A 56 -0.13 -13.67 -12.15
N LEU A 57 -0.67 -13.31 -10.99
CA LEU A 57 -0.28 -13.87 -9.69
C LEU A 57 -0.63 -15.36 -9.57
N ALA A 58 -1.82 -15.75 -10.02
CA ALA A 58 -2.29 -17.13 -9.96
C ALA A 58 -1.46 -18.06 -10.86
N LEU A 59 -1.10 -17.62 -12.08
CA LEU A 59 -0.26 -18.36 -13.02
C LEU A 59 1.13 -18.69 -12.45
N ARG A 60 1.62 -17.89 -11.50
CA ARG A 60 2.91 -18.06 -10.83
C ARG A 60 2.79 -18.74 -9.46
N HIS A 61 1.61 -19.25 -9.14
CA HIS A 61 1.30 -19.87 -7.83
C HIS A 61 1.61 -18.97 -6.64
N LEU A 62 1.55 -17.65 -6.82
CA LEU A 62 1.77 -16.65 -5.75
C LEU A 62 0.50 -16.34 -4.97
N LEU A 63 -0.68 -16.60 -5.54
CA LEU A 63 -1.97 -16.28 -4.95
C LEU A 63 -2.40 -17.37 -3.94
N ASP A 64 -1.73 -17.39 -2.80
CA ASP A 64 -1.96 -18.33 -1.69
C ASP A 64 -2.09 -17.58 -0.36
N ALA A 65 -3.18 -17.81 0.37
CA ALA A 65 -3.48 -17.14 1.65
C ALA A 65 -2.38 -17.27 2.71
N ARG A 66 -1.61 -18.36 2.69
CA ARG A 66 -0.51 -18.58 3.65
C ARG A 66 0.73 -17.78 3.28
N ARG A 67 0.90 -17.45 2.00
CA ARG A 67 2.12 -16.89 1.44
C ARG A 67 1.94 -15.49 0.87
N MET A 68 0.72 -14.92 0.92
CA MET A 68 0.45 -13.62 0.33
C MET A 68 -0.53 -12.80 1.15
N THR A 69 -0.28 -11.49 1.18
CA THR A 69 -1.20 -10.47 1.71
C THR A 69 -1.32 -9.34 0.71
N ILE A 70 -2.55 -8.97 0.37
CA ILE A 70 -2.87 -7.85 -0.53
C ILE A 70 -3.72 -6.84 0.22
N LEU A 71 -3.31 -5.57 0.21
CA LEU A 71 -4.11 -4.42 0.57
C LEU A 71 -4.41 -3.58 -0.67
N HIS A 72 -5.45 -2.77 -0.61
CA HIS A 72 -5.63 -1.67 -1.56
C HIS A 72 -4.88 -0.43 -1.10
N GLY A 73 -4.52 0.43 -2.04
CA GLY A 73 -4.14 1.81 -1.81
C GLY A 73 -5.25 2.78 -2.22
N ASN A 74 -4.94 4.07 -2.20
CA ASN A 74 -5.93 5.09 -2.56
C ASN A 74 -6.21 5.12 -4.08
N HIS A 75 -5.26 4.77 -4.93
CA HIS A 75 -5.44 4.71 -6.38
C HIS A 75 -6.32 3.54 -6.81
N ASP A 76 -6.24 2.40 -6.15
CA ASP A 76 -7.12 1.24 -6.42
C ASP A 76 -8.61 1.59 -6.32
N LEU A 77 -8.95 2.66 -5.60
CA LEU A 77 -10.32 3.10 -5.37
C LEU A 77 -10.68 4.37 -6.14
N ALA A 78 -9.70 5.08 -6.69
CA ALA A 78 -9.89 6.35 -7.38
C ALA A 78 -10.57 6.19 -8.75
N SER A 79 -11.27 7.23 -9.21
CA SER A 79 -11.89 7.28 -10.56
C SER A 79 -10.92 7.67 -11.66
N SER A 80 -9.75 8.20 -11.31
CA SER A 80 -8.73 8.67 -12.27
C SER A 80 -7.34 8.59 -11.66
N GLY A 81 -6.31 8.46 -12.50
CA GLY A 81 -4.91 8.44 -12.10
C GLY A 81 -4.46 9.72 -11.37
N GLY A 82 -3.43 9.58 -10.52
CA GLY A 82 -3.01 10.63 -9.58
C GLY A 82 -2.21 11.78 -10.18
N HIS A 83 -1.71 11.64 -11.38
CA HIS A 83 -0.81 12.63 -11.98
C HIS A 83 -1.41 13.26 -13.23
N PRO A 84 -1.97 14.47 -13.12
CA PRO A 84 -2.39 15.20 -14.30
C PRO A 84 -1.16 15.55 -15.15
N ARG A 85 -1.17 15.06 -16.36
CA ARG A 85 -0.16 15.41 -17.40
C ARG A 85 -0.62 16.57 -18.25
N THR A 86 -1.91 16.89 -18.20
CA THR A 86 -2.57 17.91 -19.02
C THR A 86 -3.52 18.75 -18.19
N ASN A 87 -3.93 19.92 -18.68
CA ASN A 87 -4.99 20.74 -18.06
C ASN A 87 -6.32 19.98 -17.94
N TRP A 88 -6.58 19.01 -18.84
CA TRP A 88 -7.76 18.16 -18.79
C TRP A 88 -7.71 17.17 -17.62
N ASP A 89 -6.53 16.65 -17.31
CA ASP A 89 -6.36 15.78 -16.13
C ASP A 89 -6.52 16.57 -14.84
N LEU A 90 -6.14 17.85 -14.85
CA LEU A 90 -6.39 18.76 -13.74
C LEU A 90 -7.89 18.98 -13.52
N ILE A 91 -8.65 19.18 -14.61
CA ILE A 91 -10.12 19.27 -14.57
C ILE A 91 -10.72 17.96 -14.06
N ARG A 92 -10.22 16.81 -14.50
CA ARG A 92 -10.64 15.49 -13.97
C ARG A 92 -10.31 15.33 -12.49
N LEU A 93 -9.16 15.82 -12.02
CA LEU A 93 -8.81 15.84 -10.61
C LEU A 93 -9.78 16.71 -9.80
N VAL A 94 -10.20 17.85 -10.33
CA VAL A 94 -11.23 18.72 -9.74
C VAL A 94 -12.60 18.08 -9.83
N LEU A 95 -12.91 17.41 -10.94
CA LEU A 95 -14.16 16.70 -11.19
C LEU A 95 -14.21 15.29 -10.55
N ARG A 96 -13.28 14.94 -9.65
CA ARG A 96 -13.40 13.75 -8.77
C ARG A 96 -14.65 13.78 -7.86
N ALA A 97 -15.62 14.63 -8.18
CA ALA A 97 -16.98 14.57 -7.63
C ALA A 97 -17.63 13.18 -7.72
N TRP A 98 -17.10 12.30 -8.58
CA TRP A 98 -17.53 10.90 -8.71
C TRP A 98 -16.92 9.95 -7.67
N ASP A 99 -15.92 10.42 -6.90
CA ASP A 99 -15.34 9.66 -5.79
C ASP A 99 -16.10 9.94 -4.47
N LEU A 100 -17.43 9.90 -4.57
CA LEU A 100 -18.32 9.99 -3.40
C LEU A 100 -18.10 8.81 -2.44
N PRO A 101 -18.26 9.01 -1.12
CA PRO A 101 -18.05 7.95 -0.14
C PRO A 101 -18.74 6.61 -0.45
N PRO A 102 -20.00 6.56 -0.92
CA PRO A 102 -20.63 5.29 -1.29
C PRO A 102 -19.97 4.60 -2.48
N VAL A 103 -19.45 5.37 -3.44
CA VAL A 103 -18.74 4.83 -4.62
C VAL A 103 -17.41 4.22 -4.21
N ILE A 104 -16.63 4.93 -3.39
CA ILE A 104 -15.36 4.44 -2.85
C ILE A 104 -15.59 3.17 -2.02
N ALA A 105 -16.58 3.18 -1.12
CA ALA A 105 -16.92 2.00 -0.32
C ALA A 105 -17.33 0.81 -1.20
N ALA A 106 -18.08 1.04 -2.28
CA ALA A 106 -18.46 -0.01 -3.23
C ALA A 106 -17.25 -0.57 -3.99
N ARG A 107 -16.31 0.29 -4.42
CA ARG A 107 -15.06 -0.13 -5.08
C ARG A 107 -14.19 -0.94 -4.13
N ARG A 108 -14.00 -0.49 -2.89
CA ARG A 108 -13.27 -1.23 -1.86
C ARG A 108 -13.85 -2.63 -1.66
N ARG A 109 -15.16 -2.74 -1.49
CA ARG A 109 -15.83 -4.04 -1.39
C ARG A 109 -15.55 -4.91 -2.62
N ARG A 110 -15.74 -4.38 -3.83
CA ARG A 110 -15.49 -5.12 -5.09
C ARG A 110 -14.04 -5.53 -5.27
N PHE A 111 -13.07 -4.72 -4.82
CA PHE A 111 -11.65 -5.07 -4.81
C PHE A 111 -11.42 -6.34 -4.00
N TYR A 112 -11.88 -6.36 -2.75
CA TYR A 112 -11.72 -7.52 -1.88
C TYR A 112 -12.53 -8.73 -2.35
N GLU A 113 -13.74 -8.56 -2.84
CA GLU A 113 -14.55 -9.63 -3.42
C GLU A 113 -13.89 -10.27 -4.65
N ALA A 114 -13.18 -9.49 -5.47
CA ALA A 114 -12.45 -10.02 -6.62
C ALA A 114 -11.28 -10.92 -6.21
N ILE A 115 -10.57 -10.54 -5.15
CA ILE A 115 -9.45 -11.33 -4.60
C ILE A 115 -10.01 -12.57 -3.89
N GLU A 116 -11.01 -12.41 -3.01
CA GLU A 116 -11.59 -13.49 -2.23
C GLU A 116 -12.17 -14.61 -3.11
N ARG A 117 -12.79 -14.27 -4.24
CA ARG A 117 -13.30 -15.28 -5.20
C ARG A 117 -12.20 -16.13 -5.83
N ARG A 118 -10.96 -15.63 -5.93
CA ARG A 118 -9.82 -16.35 -6.52
C ARG A 118 -8.98 -17.09 -5.48
N ALA A 119 -8.78 -16.46 -4.35
CA ALA A 119 -7.93 -16.98 -3.29
C ALA A 119 -8.45 -16.52 -1.92
N PRO A 120 -9.38 -17.25 -1.33
CA PRO A 120 -9.92 -16.94 -0.02
C PRO A 120 -8.82 -16.75 1.03
N GLY A 121 -8.90 -15.66 1.80
CA GLY A 121 -7.96 -15.33 2.86
C GLY A 121 -6.62 -14.69 2.41
N VAL A 122 -6.40 -14.44 1.12
CA VAL A 122 -5.24 -13.65 0.65
C VAL A 122 -5.40 -12.20 1.09
N ALA A 123 -6.57 -11.64 0.88
CA ALA A 123 -6.92 -10.32 1.35
C ALA A 123 -8.23 -10.39 2.14
N ALA A 124 -8.30 -9.60 3.19
CA ALA A 124 -9.55 -9.35 3.91
C ALA A 124 -9.71 -7.84 4.05
N PRO A 125 -10.94 -7.35 4.21
CA PRO A 125 -11.12 -5.97 4.68
C PRO A 125 -10.30 -5.80 5.96
N ALA A 126 -9.32 -4.91 5.93
CA ALA A 126 -8.53 -4.62 7.13
C ALA A 126 -9.42 -3.98 8.23
N PRO A 127 -9.06 -4.15 9.51
CA PRO A 127 -7.84 -4.76 10.02
C PRO A 127 -7.86 -6.30 10.00
N MET A 128 -6.71 -6.90 9.70
CA MET A 128 -6.56 -8.36 9.69
C MET A 128 -5.21 -8.77 10.30
N VAL A 129 -5.13 -10.02 10.77
CA VAL A 129 -3.88 -10.61 11.25
C VAL A 129 -3.66 -11.98 10.62
N LYS A 130 -2.40 -12.30 10.29
CA LYS A 130 -1.94 -13.62 9.85
C LYS A 130 -0.82 -14.10 10.74
N ASN A 131 -0.77 -15.40 11.00
CA ASN A 131 0.38 -16.06 11.61
C ASN A 131 1.30 -16.58 10.51
N LEU A 132 2.56 -16.14 10.51
CA LEU A 132 3.57 -16.51 9.53
C LEU A 132 4.58 -17.56 10.07
N GLY A 133 4.22 -18.30 11.11
CA GLY A 133 5.09 -19.35 11.65
C GLY A 133 6.32 -18.80 12.42
N GLY A 134 6.10 -18.05 13.47
CA GLY A 134 7.13 -17.39 14.30
C GLY A 134 7.11 -15.87 14.22
N MET A 135 6.28 -15.34 13.34
CA MET A 135 5.95 -13.91 13.25
C MET A 135 4.44 -13.74 13.03
N PHE A 136 3.90 -12.60 13.43
CA PHE A 136 2.58 -12.19 12.95
C PHE A 136 2.72 -11.09 11.87
N LEU A 137 1.73 -11.03 10.98
CA LEU A 137 1.53 -9.91 10.06
C LEU A 137 0.18 -9.29 10.39
N ALA A 138 0.17 -8.04 10.79
CA ALA A 138 -1.02 -7.23 10.93
C ALA A 138 -1.15 -6.30 9.72
N ALA A 139 -2.34 -6.18 9.16
CA ALA A 139 -2.62 -5.26 8.06
C ALA A 139 -3.72 -4.28 8.44
N LEU A 140 -3.49 -2.99 8.20
CA LEU A 140 -4.44 -1.91 8.45
C LEU A 140 -4.84 -1.22 7.15
N ASP A 141 -6.09 -0.80 7.08
CA ASP A 141 -6.58 0.05 6.00
C ASP A 141 -6.33 1.51 6.34
N SER A 142 -5.32 2.09 5.72
CA SER A 142 -4.97 3.50 5.91
C SER A 142 -5.64 4.45 4.91
N VAL A 143 -6.55 3.95 4.05
CA VAL A 143 -7.29 4.77 3.09
C VAL A 143 -8.60 5.26 3.72
N PRO A 144 -8.74 6.55 4.01
CA PRO A 144 -9.90 7.07 4.72
C PRO A 144 -11.19 6.96 3.89
N ILE A 145 -12.30 6.69 4.57
CA ILE A 145 -13.64 6.82 4.01
C ILE A 145 -14.54 7.50 5.04
N PRO A 146 -15.13 8.64 4.72
CA PRO A 146 -15.13 9.33 3.42
C PRO A 146 -13.85 10.13 3.21
N TRP A 147 -13.29 10.07 2.03
CA TRP A 147 -12.29 11.05 1.65
C TRP A 147 -12.92 12.28 0.99
N LEU A 148 -12.36 13.44 1.26
CA LEU A 148 -12.72 14.68 0.55
C LEU A 148 -11.67 14.92 -0.53
N PRO A 149 -12.04 14.95 -1.82
CA PRO A 149 -11.05 15.02 -2.91
C PRO A 149 -10.26 16.32 -2.90
N LEU A 150 -10.83 17.40 -2.40
CA LEU A 150 -10.19 18.71 -2.38
C LEU A 150 -10.36 19.43 -1.04
N GLY A 151 -9.38 20.26 -0.71
CA GLY A 151 -9.40 21.16 0.43
C GLY A 151 -8.67 22.46 0.11
N LEU A 152 -8.73 23.43 1.00
CA LEU A 152 -7.97 24.68 0.93
C LEU A 152 -7.11 24.82 2.18
N ARG A 153 -5.82 25.07 2.01
CA ARG A 153 -4.90 25.35 3.11
C ARG A 153 -3.83 26.33 2.64
N GLY A 154 -3.66 27.44 3.36
CA GLY A 154 -2.63 28.44 3.03
C GLY A 154 -2.73 28.99 1.60
N GLY A 155 -3.96 29.18 1.06
CA GLY A 155 -4.17 29.62 -0.33
C GLY A 155 -3.90 28.58 -1.42
N ARG A 156 -3.61 27.32 -1.04
CA ARG A 156 -3.39 26.21 -1.98
C ARG A 156 -4.57 25.23 -1.96
N VAL A 157 -4.86 24.68 -3.15
CA VAL A 157 -5.83 23.59 -3.30
C VAL A 157 -5.12 22.28 -2.95
N GLN A 158 -5.64 21.58 -1.96
CA GLN A 158 -5.10 20.30 -1.52
C GLN A 158 -5.91 19.13 -2.07
N GLY A 159 -5.22 18.19 -2.73
CA GLY A 159 -5.77 16.89 -3.08
C GLY A 159 -5.75 15.96 -1.85
N ARG A 160 -6.86 15.85 -1.14
CA ARG A 160 -6.92 15.07 0.12
C ARG A 160 -6.89 13.55 -0.05
N HIS A 161 -6.95 13.06 -1.28
CA HIS A 161 -6.86 11.62 -1.57
C HIS A 161 -5.50 10.97 -1.21
N GLY A 162 -4.46 11.78 -1.01
CA GLY A 162 -3.14 11.33 -0.55
C GLY A 162 -2.99 11.32 0.98
N ILE A 163 -4.00 11.76 1.74
CA ILE A 163 -3.94 11.75 3.20
C ILE A 163 -4.36 10.38 3.70
N GLY A 164 -3.50 9.72 4.45
CA GLY A 164 -3.83 8.49 5.16
C GLY A 164 -4.62 8.74 6.44
N GLN A 165 -5.22 7.68 6.97
CA GLN A 165 -5.95 7.70 8.24
C GLN A 165 -5.67 6.44 9.05
N ILE A 166 -5.53 6.59 10.35
CA ILE A 166 -5.55 5.50 11.33
C ILE A 166 -6.63 5.81 12.35
N THR A 167 -7.58 4.91 12.48
CA THR A 167 -8.72 5.07 13.40
C THR A 167 -8.37 4.57 14.80
N ASP A 168 -9.19 4.95 15.79
CA ASP A 168 -9.03 4.40 17.13
C ASP A 168 -9.32 2.89 17.17
N ALA A 169 -10.17 2.39 16.28
CA ALA A 169 -10.41 0.96 16.11
C ALA A 169 -9.18 0.19 15.56
N ASP A 170 -8.40 0.79 14.66
CA ASP A 170 -7.13 0.21 14.17
C ASP A 170 -6.10 0.14 15.30
N VAL A 171 -6.04 1.17 16.14
CA VAL A 171 -5.16 1.20 17.32
C VAL A 171 -5.58 0.14 18.33
N GLU A 172 -6.86 0.02 18.63
CA GLU A 172 -7.40 -1.02 19.52
C GLU A 172 -7.10 -2.43 18.98
N PHE A 173 -7.31 -2.66 17.69
CA PHE A 173 -6.99 -3.91 17.03
C PHE A 173 -5.51 -4.29 17.22
N LEU A 174 -4.58 -3.37 16.97
CA LEU A 174 -3.15 -3.62 17.16
C LEU A 174 -2.80 -3.97 18.62
N THR A 175 -3.46 -3.38 19.59
CA THR A 175 -3.22 -3.67 21.02
C THR A 175 -3.76 -5.02 21.44
N THR A 176 -4.72 -5.59 20.71
CA THR A 176 -5.33 -6.90 20.96
C THR A 176 -4.67 -8.05 20.19
N VAL A 177 -3.80 -7.74 19.21
CA VAL A 177 -3.05 -8.75 18.43
C VAL A 177 -2.15 -9.59 19.36
N PRO A 178 -2.08 -10.91 19.14
CA PRO A 178 -1.40 -11.83 20.07
C PRO A 178 0.11 -11.66 20.11
N PRO A 179 0.71 -12.42 20.91
CA PRO A 179 1.51 -12.11 22.08
C PRO A 179 2.79 -11.34 21.76
N LYS A 180 3.17 -10.46 22.68
CA LYS A 180 4.38 -9.60 22.69
C LYS A 180 5.72 -10.34 22.50
N SER A 181 5.74 -11.66 22.62
CA SER A 181 6.93 -12.51 22.42
C SER A 181 7.18 -12.87 20.96
N THR A 182 6.20 -12.63 20.09
CA THR A 182 6.30 -12.93 18.66
C THR A 182 6.54 -11.63 17.90
N PRO A 183 7.63 -11.50 17.11
CA PRO A 183 7.88 -10.30 16.35
C PRO A 183 6.79 -10.06 15.31
N GLY A 184 6.41 -8.78 15.12
CA GLY A 184 5.34 -8.39 14.22
C GLY A 184 5.82 -7.66 12.98
N VAL A 185 5.09 -7.88 11.87
CA VAL A 185 5.12 -7.04 10.68
C VAL A 185 3.80 -6.31 10.58
N LEU A 186 3.84 -4.99 10.44
CA LEU A 186 2.68 -4.17 10.19
C LEU A 186 2.68 -3.77 8.71
N VAL A 187 1.54 -3.92 8.04
CA VAL A 187 1.36 -3.53 6.64
C VAL A 187 0.26 -2.48 6.55
N LEU A 188 0.55 -1.38 5.90
CA LEU A 188 -0.42 -0.34 5.54
C LEU A 188 0.04 0.32 4.23
N HIS A 189 -0.87 1.03 3.54
CA HIS A 189 -0.48 1.68 2.29
C HIS A 189 0.25 3.01 2.53
N HIS A 190 -0.35 3.92 3.31
CA HIS A 190 0.22 5.24 3.54
C HIS A 190 1.48 5.22 4.42
N TYR A 191 2.41 6.10 4.09
CA TYR A 191 3.67 6.24 4.83
C TYR A 191 3.44 6.79 6.24
N PRO A 192 3.91 6.09 7.29
CA PRO A 192 3.59 6.43 8.68
C PRO A 192 4.57 7.40 9.34
N LEU A 193 5.43 8.07 8.57
CA LEU A 193 6.31 9.11 9.05
C LEU A 193 5.95 10.46 8.42
N ALA A 194 6.51 11.55 8.94
CA ALA A 194 6.33 12.86 8.35
C ALA A 194 6.98 12.94 6.96
N VAL A 195 6.27 13.50 6.01
CA VAL A 195 6.74 13.70 4.64
C VAL A 195 6.24 15.03 4.10
N GLU A 196 7.09 15.68 3.30
CA GLU A 196 6.68 16.91 2.64
C GLU A 196 5.56 16.63 1.62
N PRO A 197 4.56 17.50 1.55
CA PRO A 197 3.51 17.39 0.56
C PRO A 197 4.09 17.37 -0.85
N TYR A 198 3.54 16.55 -1.73
CA TYR A 198 3.86 16.63 -3.14
C TYR A 198 3.33 17.96 -3.69
N ARG A 199 4.23 18.79 -4.24
CA ARG A 199 3.90 20.10 -4.79
C ARG A 199 4.08 20.12 -6.29
N TRP A 200 3.10 20.61 -7.00
CA TRP A 200 3.22 20.91 -8.43
C TRP A 200 4.19 22.07 -8.65
N LYS A 201 5.20 21.88 -9.52
CA LYS A 201 6.28 22.86 -9.71
C LYS A 201 5.81 24.30 -10.02
N ASN A 202 4.65 24.47 -10.67
CA ASN A 202 4.15 25.78 -11.12
C ASN A 202 2.65 26.00 -10.84
N GLY A 203 2.08 25.36 -9.85
CA GLY A 203 0.65 25.41 -9.60
C GLY A 203 0.25 25.63 -8.14
N PRO A 204 -1.01 26.04 -7.91
CA PRO A 204 -1.55 26.21 -6.57
C PRO A 204 -1.89 24.89 -5.87
N PHE A 205 -1.56 23.74 -6.49
CA PHE A 205 -1.93 22.44 -6.00
C PHE A 205 -0.83 21.79 -5.16
N GLU A 206 -1.22 21.17 -4.08
CA GLU A 206 -0.39 20.27 -3.29
C GLU A 206 -1.19 19.03 -2.89
N VAL A 207 -0.50 17.90 -2.74
CA VAL A 207 -1.08 16.66 -2.23
C VAL A 207 -0.34 16.30 -0.94
N PRO A 208 -0.98 16.44 0.22
CA PRO A 208 -0.44 15.88 1.45
C PRO A 208 -0.35 14.36 1.32
N MET A 209 0.79 13.79 1.72
CA MET A 209 1.13 12.38 1.51
C MET A 209 1.26 11.62 2.83
N GLU A 210 0.78 12.21 3.92
CA GLU A 210 1.03 11.71 5.27
C GLU A 210 -0.25 11.28 6.00
N ILE A 211 -0.08 10.41 6.97
CA ILE A 211 -1.06 10.20 8.04
C ILE A 211 -0.93 11.38 9.02
N PRO A 212 -2.03 11.99 9.52
CA PRO A 212 -1.98 13.09 10.46
C PRO A 212 -1.13 12.76 11.71
N GLU A 213 -0.36 13.71 12.20
CA GLU A 213 0.60 13.51 13.29
C GLU A 213 -0.01 12.84 14.55
N LYS A 214 -1.19 13.29 14.96
CA LYS A 214 -1.90 12.70 16.12
C LYS A 214 -2.19 11.22 15.92
N GLU A 215 -2.54 10.81 14.70
CA GLU A 215 -2.84 9.43 14.35
C GLU A 215 -1.54 8.63 14.23
N ARG A 216 -0.48 9.20 13.66
CA ARG A 216 0.86 8.58 13.63
C ARG A 216 1.37 8.25 15.03
N THR A 217 1.25 9.20 15.97
CA THR A 217 1.68 8.98 17.37
C THR A 217 0.94 7.81 17.99
N LYS A 218 -0.38 7.70 17.80
CA LYS A 218 -1.17 6.56 18.29
C LYS A 218 -0.74 5.26 17.64
N LEU A 219 -0.52 5.26 16.32
CA LEU A 219 -0.07 4.10 15.56
C LEU A 219 1.25 3.57 16.10
N TRP A 220 2.25 4.43 16.29
CA TRP A 220 3.56 4.04 16.80
C TRP A 220 3.49 3.49 18.21
N THR A 221 2.73 4.12 19.09
CA THR A 221 2.50 3.60 20.45
C THR A 221 1.89 2.20 20.42
N ALA A 222 0.89 1.97 19.56
CA ALA A 222 0.27 0.67 19.43
C ALA A 222 1.19 -0.38 18.78
N ALA A 223 1.96 0.02 17.76
CA ALA A 223 2.93 -0.85 17.10
C ALA A 223 4.02 -1.34 18.07
N HIS A 224 4.57 -0.44 18.91
CA HIS A 224 5.49 -0.83 19.98
C HIS A 224 4.85 -1.80 20.97
N ALA A 225 3.65 -1.47 21.44
CA ALA A 225 2.93 -2.31 22.39
C ALA A 225 2.62 -3.71 21.83
N ALA A 226 2.38 -3.82 20.52
CA ALA A 226 2.14 -5.07 19.81
C ALA A 226 3.42 -5.87 19.50
N GLY A 227 4.62 -5.30 19.68
CA GLY A 227 5.89 -5.96 19.32
C GLY A 227 6.18 -5.94 17.82
N VAL A 228 5.67 -4.93 17.10
CA VAL A 228 6.01 -4.71 15.68
C VAL A 228 7.51 -4.38 15.56
N ARG A 229 8.19 -5.04 14.64
CA ARG A 229 9.62 -4.81 14.32
C ARG A 229 9.81 -4.24 12.93
N LEU A 230 8.85 -4.47 12.03
CA LEU A 230 8.90 -4.02 10.64
C LEU A 230 7.55 -3.45 10.22
N VAL A 231 7.54 -2.27 9.64
CA VAL A 231 6.40 -1.69 8.94
C VAL A 231 6.68 -1.72 7.44
N LEU A 232 5.76 -2.27 6.65
CA LEU A 232 5.82 -2.27 5.18
C LEU A 232 4.76 -1.32 4.63
N CYS A 233 5.17 -0.35 3.80
CA CYS A 233 4.28 0.65 3.24
C CYS A 233 4.75 1.14 1.86
N GLY A 234 3.89 1.90 1.17
CA GLY A 234 4.13 2.49 -0.14
C GLY A 234 3.85 3.98 -0.18
N HIS A 235 3.06 4.41 -1.19
CA HIS A 235 2.46 5.72 -1.33
C HIS A 235 3.40 6.87 -1.73
N VAL A 236 4.60 6.98 -1.16
CA VAL A 236 5.54 8.08 -1.47
C VAL A 236 6.53 7.72 -2.60
N HIS A 237 6.35 6.58 -3.24
CA HIS A 237 7.11 6.14 -4.43
C HIS A 237 8.63 6.16 -4.27
N ARG A 238 9.15 5.75 -3.11
CA ARG A 238 10.59 5.67 -2.83
C ARG A 238 10.92 4.36 -2.16
N ALA A 239 11.81 3.57 -2.76
CA ALA A 239 12.26 2.32 -2.15
C ALA A 239 13.43 2.59 -1.19
N ARG A 240 13.23 2.35 0.11
CA ARG A 240 14.25 2.52 1.15
C ARG A 240 13.88 1.83 2.45
N LEU A 241 14.88 1.58 3.30
CA LEU A 241 14.69 1.17 4.69
C LEU A 241 15.06 2.34 5.61
N GLU A 242 14.18 2.65 6.52
CA GLU A 242 14.39 3.65 7.56
C GLU A 242 14.15 3.04 8.94
N TRP A 243 14.50 3.75 9.97
CA TRP A 243 14.29 3.35 11.35
C TRP A 243 13.56 4.46 12.11
N HIS A 244 12.51 4.08 12.82
CA HIS A 244 11.79 4.98 13.70
C HIS A 244 11.59 4.31 15.06
N GLU A 245 12.16 4.90 16.10
CA GLU A 245 12.06 4.41 17.48
C GLU A 245 12.37 2.89 17.63
N GLY A 246 13.35 2.37 16.87
CA GLY A 246 13.73 0.96 16.92
C GLY A 246 12.88 0.02 16.04
N ILE A 247 11.86 0.52 15.35
CA ILE A 247 11.10 -0.22 14.34
C ILE A 247 11.64 0.11 12.94
N ALA A 248 11.88 -0.91 12.13
CA ALA A 248 12.24 -0.75 10.73
C ALA A 248 11.01 -0.34 9.90
N VAL A 249 11.18 0.61 8.98
CA VAL A 249 10.15 1.04 8.03
C VAL A 249 10.63 0.74 6.62
N GLY A 250 10.10 -0.30 6.04
CA GLY A 250 10.34 -0.72 4.67
C GLY A 250 9.38 -0.02 3.72
N LEU A 251 9.89 1.00 3.06
CA LEU A 251 9.15 1.75 2.08
C LEU A 251 9.43 1.18 0.69
N GLN A 252 8.38 0.83 -0.02
CA GLN A 252 8.43 0.38 -1.40
C GLN A 252 7.52 1.28 -2.24
N GLY A 253 7.94 1.56 -3.44
CA GLY A 253 7.14 2.35 -4.37
C GLY A 253 7.91 2.56 -5.66
N GLN A 254 7.18 2.63 -6.77
CA GLN A 254 7.63 2.62 -8.15
C GLN A 254 7.85 1.21 -8.71
N SER A 255 6.83 0.40 -8.64
CA SER A 255 6.79 -0.80 -9.48
C SER A 255 6.08 -0.55 -10.83
N GLY A 256 5.63 0.67 -11.10
CA GLY A 256 4.91 0.99 -12.34
C GLY A 256 5.74 1.66 -13.44
N ALA A 257 5.39 1.40 -14.71
CA ALA A 257 6.07 1.91 -15.91
C ALA A 257 6.08 3.46 -16.07
N ALA A 258 5.34 4.19 -15.24
CA ALA A 258 5.25 5.65 -15.33
C ALA A 258 6.44 6.40 -14.71
N TRP A 259 7.24 5.74 -13.88
CA TRP A 259 8.30 6.33 -13.09
C TRP A 259 9.56 5.47 -13.22
N ALA A 260 10.69 6.06 -13.42
CA ALA A 260 11.94 5.33 -13.68
C ALA A 260 12.30 4.32 -12.57
N GLY A 261 11.98 3.05 -12.78
CA GLY A 261 12.51 1.95 -11.98
C GLY A 261 11.46 1.10 -11.28
N HIS A 262 11.18 -0.06 -11.87
CA HIS A 262 10.51 -1.16 -11.16
C HIS A 262 11.43 -1.71 -10.09
N SER A 263 10.92 -1.97 -8.90
CA SER A 263 11.74 -2.57 -7.83
C SER A 263 10.95 -3.53 -6.95
N ILE A 264 11.65 -4.51 -6.39
CA ILE A 264 11.16 -5.45 -5.39
C ILE A 264 11.92 -5.19 -4.10
N GLY A 265 11.22 -5.01 -3.00
CA GLY A 265 11.82 -4.98 -1.66
C GLY A 265 11.92 -6.38 -1.10
N TRP A 266 13.12 -6.81 -0.74
CA TRP A 266 13.38 -8.07 -0.07
C TRP A 266 13.77 -7.82 1.37
N TYR A 267 13.08 -8.45 2.31
CA TYR A 267 13.34 -8.27 3.74
C TYR A 267 13.69 -9.62 4.37
N GLN A 268 14.92 -9.76 4.82
CA GLN A 268 15.29 -10.87 5.67
C GLN A 268 15.05 -10.48 7.12
N VAL A 269 14.13 -11.18 7.77
CA VAL A 269 13.78 -10.97 9.18
C VAL A 269 14.20 -12.20 9.97
N ASP A 270 15.11 -12.03 10.93
CA ASP A 270 15.61 -13.08 11.81
C ASP A 270 15.92 -12.52 13.22
N ASP A 271 16.45 -13.34 14.09
CA ASP A 271 16.82 -12.93 15.45
C ASP A 271 17.94 -11.89 15.46
N GLY A 272 18.77 -11.87 14.42
CA GLY A 272 19.87 -10.90 14.23
C GLY A 272 19.38 -9.52 13.77
N GLY A 273 18.11 -9.39 13.37
CA GLY A 273 17.55 -8.12 12.95
C GLY A 273 16.79 -8.16 11.61
N ILE A 274 16.72 -7.01 10.97
CA ILE A 274 16.06 -6.82 9.68
C ILE A 274 17.07 -6.29 8.68
N ARG A 275 17.19 -6.97 7.55
CA ARG A 275 18.00 -6.55 6.41
C ARG A 275 17.12 -6.37 5.19
N MET A 276 17.36 -5.30 4.44
CA MET A 276 16.66 -5.02 3.19
C MET A 276 17.62 -5.07 2.01
N GLU A 277 17.18 -5.70 0.95
CA GLU A 277 17.74 -5.63 -0.38
C GLU A 277 16.69 -5.03 -1.32
N ILE A 278 17.09 -4.11 -2.17
CA ILE A 278 16.23 -3.55 -3.22
C ILE A 278 16.73 -4.09 -4.55
N GLU A 279 15.93 -4.94 -5.17
CA GLU A 279 16.18 -5.44 -6.51
C GLU A 279 15.47 -4.52 -7.51
N ARG A 280 16.24 -3.87 -8.37
CA ARG A 280 15.71 -3.07 -9.47
C ARG A 280 15.52 -3.95 -10.69
N THR A 281 14.31 -3.94 -11.22
CA THR A 281 13.96 -4.67 -12.44
C THR A 281 13.88 -3.68 -13.59
N ALA A 282 14.50 -4.03 -14.71
CA ALA A 282 14.60 -3.17 -15.90
C ALA A 282 13.26 -3.08 -16.66
#